data_f63f83edfbabe97085fdeabcc4e281e8
#
_entry.id   f63f83edfbabe97085fdeabcc4e281e8
#
_cell.length_a   1.000
_cell.length_b   1.000
_cell.length_c   1.000
_cell.angle_alpha   90.00
_cell.angle_beta   90.00
_cell.angle_gamma   90.00
#
_symmetry.space_group_name_H-M   'P 1'
#
loop_
_entity.id
_entity.type
_entity.pdbx_description
1 polymer ?
#
loop_
_entity_poly.entity_id
_entity_poly.type
_entity_poly.pdbx_seq_one_letter_code
_entity_poly.pdbx_strand_id
1 'polypeptide(L)'
;MSDFDAELESRLCRYAAIDSQSDENSTSAPSTAIQLDMQRLLQRELVEIGASDVTLTAYGALLATIPANATGPTIGLLAHVDTAPQFNASGVKPRVIRGYNGGPISFPDNATLSLSPESSPYLSEKIGNDLITASGTTLLGADDKAGVAIIMTAARHLLSHPEIPHGRIRIAFTPDEEIGRGVDPRLPADLGATFAYTFDGGAMGEIDYESFSADGAEVRITGVSIHPGYAKDKLVNALHLAAKIVATLPQATLTPETTDDRQGFIHIYELTGTAAVATLRFILRDFERDGLAAKGALLRQVCSAVQATEPRATIDCTIRPQYRNMRYWLENDMTPVELARKACRELGITPKSSAIRGGTDGSRLTEMGIPTPNLFTGMQDIHGPKEWISVQDMAAATRLCLGIVQGAVTKQA
;
A
#
# COMPACT_ATOMS: atom_id res chain seq x y z
N MET A 1 -22.61 6.84 18.75
CA MET A 1 -22.28 6.54 17.35
C MET A 1 -22.23 7.85 16.59
N SER A 2 -21.21 8.08 15.77
CA SER A 2 -21.19 9.21 14.84
C SER A 2 -22.13 8.93 13.66
N ASP A 3 -22.45 9.97 12.88
CA ASP A 3 -23.39 9.85 11.74
C ASP A 3 -22.91 8.85 10.66
N PHE A 4 -21.63 8.44 10.68
CA PHE A 4 -21.04 7.54 9.68
C PHE A 4 -20.76 6.12 10.19
N ASP A 5 -20.74 5.87 11.50
CA ASP A 5 -20.27 4.61 12.09
C ASP A 5 -20.99 3.38 11.51
N ALA A 6 -22.32 3.41 11.48
CA ALA A 6 -23.13 2.28 11.02
C ALA A 6 -22.95 1.99 9.52
N GLU A 7 -22.81 3.03 8.70
CA GLU A 7 -22.57 2.87 7.26
C GLU A 7 -21.16 2.30 6.98
N LEU A 8 -20.15 2.86 7.64
CA LEU A 8 -18.75 2.41 7.47
C LEU A 8 -18.57 0.97 7.90
N GLU A 9 -19.14 0.58 9.04
CA GLU A 9 -19.15 -0.81 9.48
C GLU A 9 -19.81 -1.74 8.45
N SER A 10 -21.00 -1.36 7.99
CA SER A 10 -21.76 -2.15 7.01
C SER A 10 -21.00 -2.29 5.70
N ARG A 11 -20.39 -1.19 5.20
CA ARG A 11 -19.58 -1.20 3.97
C ARG A 11 -18.34 -2.06 4.13
N LEU A 12 -17.54 -1.83 5.17
CA LEU A 12 -16.30 -2.58 5.36
C LEU A 12 -16.57 -4.07 5.53
N CYS A 13 -17.54 -4.47 6.36
CA CYS A 13 -17.88 -5.88 6.53
C CYS A 13 -18.32 -6.54 5.22
N ARG A 14 -19.08 -5.83 4.38
CA ARG A 14 -19.51 -6.33 3.07
C ARG A 14 -18.35 -6.40 2.08
N TYR A 15 -17.48 -5.38 2.02
CA TYR A 15 -16.35 -5.32 1.12
C TYR A 15 -15.28 -6.34 1.49
N ALA A 16 -14.97 -6.48 2.78
CA ALA A 16 -14.00 -7.45 3.29
C ALA A 16 -14.38 -8.90 2.95
N ALA A 17 -15.68 -9.21 2.89
CA ALA A 17 -16.16 -10.56 2.54
C ALA A 17 -15.97 -10.93 1.05
N ILE A 18 -15.63 -9.95 0.19
CA ILE A 18 -15.36 -10.18 -1.24
C ILE A 18 -13.88 -10.49 -1.40
N ASP A 19 -13.57 -11.66 -1.98
CA ASP A 19 -12.20 -12.01 -2.34
C ASP A 19 -11.73 -11.13 -3.51
N SER A 20 -10.61 -10.46 -3.33
CA SER A 20 -10.00 -9.59 -4.34
C SER A 20 -8.47 -9.66 -4.30
N GLN A 21 -7.92 -10.79 -3.87
CA GLN A 21 -6.49 -10.96 -3.70
C GLN A 21 -5.73 -10.83 -5.03
N SER A 22 -4.64 -10.05 -5.03
CA SER A 22 -3.73 -9.91 -6.16
C SER A 22 -2.78 -11.11 -6.28
N ASP A 23 -2.14 -11.26 -7.45
CA ASP A 23 -1.14 -12.32 -7.74
C ASP A 23 0.08 -11.71 -8.42
N GLU A 24 1.19 -11.67 -7.71
CA GLU A 24 2.46 -11.12 -8.21
C GLU A 24 3.05 -11.90 -9.41
N ASN A 25 2.67 -13.17 -9.58
CA ASN A 25 3.15 -14.03 -10.68
C ASN A 25 2.33 -13.85 -11.95
N SER A 26 1.17 -13.23 -11.88
CA SER A 26 0.32 -12.95 -13.04
C SER A 26 0.89 -11.80 -13.88
N THR A 27 0.72 -11.90 -15.19
CA THR A 27 1.05 -10.83 -16.16
C THR A 27 -0.17 -10.04 -16.63
N SER A 28 -1.38 -10.43 -16.20
CA SER A 28 -2.61 -9.72 -16.55
C SER A 28 -2.78 -8.41 -15.74
N ALA A 29 -3.67 -7.56 -16.17
CA ALA A 29 -4.10 -6.35 -15.47
C ALA A 29 -5.66 -6.27 -15.51
N PRO A 30 -6.33 -6.40 -14.36
CA PRO A 30 -5.77 -6.73 -13.05
C PRO A 30 -5.13 -8.12 -13.00
N SER A 31 -4.26 -8.35 -12.01
CA SER A 31 -3.51 -9.60 -11.87
C SER A 31 -4.41 -10.81 -11.64
N THR A 32 -5.56 -10.60 -11.00
CA THR A 32 -6.60 -11.60 -10.81
C THR A 32 -7.97 -11.05 -11.27
N ALA A 33 -8.76 -11.90 -11.90
CA ALA A 33 -10.09 -11.51 -12.38
C ALA A 33 -11.09 -11.26 -11.22
N ILE A 34 -10.85 -11.84 -10.03
CA ILE A 34 -11.73 -11.68 -8.86
C ILE A 34 -11.76 -10.23 -8.35
N GLN A 35 -10.71 -9.43 -8.56
CA GLN A 35 -10.72 -8.01 -8.23
C GLN A 35 -11.84 -7.25 -8.97
N LEU A 36 -12.20 -7.69 -10.19
CA LEU A 36 -13.27 -7.07 -10.94
C LEU A 36 -14.66 -7.28 -10.32
N ASP A 37 -14.84 -8.25 -9.44
CA ASP A 37 -16.11 -8.45 -8.74
C ASP A 37 -16.32 -7.33 -7.72
N MET A 38 -15.26 -6.94 -7.01
CA MET A 38 -15.28 -5.76 -6.14
C MET A 38 -15.51 -4.48 -6.96
N GLN A 39 -14.79 -4.29 -8.06
CA GLN A 39 -14.95 -3.12 -8.94
C GLN A 39 -16.38 -2.99 -9.49
N ARG A 40 -17.00 -4.10 -9.93
CA ARG A 40 -18.39 -4.09 -10.40
C ARG A 40 -19.41 -3.80 -9.30
N LEU A 41 -19.16 -4.24 -8.07
CA LEU A 41 -19.99 -3.84 -6.92
C LEU A 41 -19.92 -2.33 -6.72
N LEU A 42 -18.72 -1.78 -6.63
CA LEU A 42 -18.49 -0.35 -6.42
C LEU A 42 -19.05 0.49 -7.58
N GLN A 43 -18.94 -0.01 -8.82
CA GLN A 43 -19.54 0.64 -9.99
C GLN A 43 -21.05 0.81 -9.81
N ARG A 44 -21.76 -0.25 -9.41
CA ARG A 44 -23.20 -0.18 -9.15
C ARG A 44 -23.53 0.79 -8.04
N GLU A 45 -22.81 0.71 -6.91
CA GLU A 45 -23.05 1.60 -5.77
C GLU A 45 -22.79 3.09 -6.10
N LEU A 46 -21.74 3.39 -6.90
CA LEU A 46 -21.46 4.77 -7.35
C LEU A 46 -22.58 5.30 -8.24
N VAL A 47 -23.13 4.47 -9.14
CA VAL A 47 -24.30 4.84 -9.96
C VAL A 47 -25.53 5.08 -9.06
N GLU A 48 -25.78 4.18 -8.10
CA GLU A 48 -26.93 4.27 -7.19
C GLU A 48 -26.92 5.53 -6.33
N ILE A 49 -25.74 5.97 -5.88
CA ILE A 49 -25.62 7.22 -5.10
C ILE A 49 -25.62 8.47 -5.97
N GLY A 50 -25.62 8.34 -7.31
CA GLY A 50 -25.72 9.46 -8.25
C GLY A 50 -24.39 10.05 -8.70
N ALA A 51 -23.27 9.34 -8.59
CA ALA A 51 -22.02 9.76 -9.18
C ALA A 51 -22.09 9.78 -10.71
N SER A 52 -21.36 10.70 -11.34
CA SER A 52 -21.28 10.80 -12.81
C SER A 52 -19.99 10.18 -13.36
N ASP A 53 -19.93 9.96 -14.69
CA ASP A 53 -18.76 9.42 -15.41
C ASP A 53 -18.22 8.12 -14.81
N VAL A 54 -19.09 7.25 -14.29
CA VAL A 54 -18.71 5.99 -13.65
C VAL A 54 -18.23 4.99 -14.71
N THR A 55 -16.93 4.72 -14.74
CA THR A 55 -16.28 3.95 -15.79
C THR A 55 -15.29 2.95 -15.23
N LEU A 56 -15.48 1.67 -15.54
CA LEU A 56 -14.46 0.64 -15.31
C LEU A 56 -13.51 0.63 -16.52
N THR A 57 -12.25 0.95 -16.28
CA THR A 57 -11.23 1.06 -17.34
C THR A 57 -10.77 -0.29 -17.84
N ALA A 58 -10.13 -0.32 -19.01
CA ALA A 58 -9.53 -1.54 -19.56
C ALA A 58 -8.36 -2.10 -18.73
N TYR A 59 -7.77 -1.29 -17.85
CA TYR A 59 -6.70 -1.71 -16.91
C TYR A 59 -7.23 -2.01 -15.51
N GLY A 60 -8.56 -2.09 -15.33
CA GLY A 60 -9.20 -2.55 -14.12
C GLY A 60 -9.46 -1.49 -13.04
N ALA A 61 -9.04 -0.23 -13.21
CA ALA A 61 -9.40 0.84 -12.29
C ALA A 61 -10.84 1.31 -12.53
N LEU A 62 -11.58 1.56 -11.45
CA LEU A 62 -12.90 2.16 -11.50
C LEU A 62 -12.81 3.66 -11.23
N LEU A 63 -13.31 4.46 -12.15
CA LEU A 63 -13.31 5.92 -12.07
C LEU A 63 -14.74 6.46 -11.91
N ALA A 64 -14.88 7.54 -11.14
CA ALA A 64 -16.14 8.26 -11.02
C ALA A 64 -15.91 9.76 -10.78
N THR A 65 -16.95 10.55 -10.97
CA THR A 65 -16.95 12.01 -10.73
C THR A 65 -18.06 12.41 -9.78
N ILE A 66 -17.75 13.27 -8.81
CA ILE A 66 -18.72 14.11 -8.12
C ILE A 66 -18.59 15.50 -8.75
N PRO A 67 -19.64 16.01 -9.45
CA PRO A 67 -19.61 17.31 -10.11
C PRO A 67 -19.40 18.45 -9.11
N ALA A 68 -18.59 19.45 -9.49
CA ALA A 68 -18.38 20.63 -8.66
C ALA A 68 -19.69 21.41 -8.43
N ASN A 69 -19.89 21.92 -7.24
CA ASN A 69 -20.94 22.89 -6.90
C ASN A 69 -20.37 24.25 -6.46
N ALA A 70 -19.02 24.34 -6.36
CA ALA A 70 -18.28 25.57 -6.06
C ALA A 70 -16.98 25.64 -6.86
N THR A 71 -16.35 26.81 -6.92
CA THR A 71 -15.04 26.99 -7.57
C THR A 71 -13.94 26.42 -6.71
N GLY A 72 -13.09 25.57 -7.29
CA GLY A 72 -11.97 24.94 -6.59
C GLY A 72 -11.16 24.02 -7.53
N PRO A 73 -10.04 23.48 -7.06
CA PRO A 73 -9.25 22.50 -7.82
C PRO A 73 -10.04 21.20 -8.01
N THR A 74 -9.66 20.42 -9.01
CA THR A 74 -10.10 19.02 -9.11
C THR A 74 -9.27 18.17 -8.17
N ILE A 75 -9.92 17.51 -7.21
CA ILE A 75 -9.26 16.65 -6.21
C ILE A 75 -9.52 15.18 -6.54
N GLY A 76 -8.44 14.38 -6.58
CA GLY A 76 -8.53 12.92 -6.66
C GLY A 76 -8.69 12.30 -5.27
N LEU A 77 -9.53 11.27 -5.15
CA LEU A 77 -9.63 10.40 -3.96
C LEU A 77 -9.39 8.97 -4.40
N LEU A 78 -8.41 8.31 -3.80
CA LEU A 78 -7.96 6.98 -4.20
C LEU A 78 -7.99 6.01 -3.02
N ALA A 79 -8.28 4.75 -3.34
CA ALA A 79 -8.10 3.57 -2.50
C ALA A 79 -7.92 2.36 -3.41
N HIS A 80 -7.23 1.31 -2.95
CA HIS A 80 -7.11 0.10 -3.75
C HIS A 80 -8.14 -0.96 -3.31
N VAL A 81 -8.46 -1.88 -4.24
CA VAL A 81 -9.46 -2.91 -4.01
C VAL A 81 -8.86 -4.29 -3.76
N ASP A 82 -7.62 -4.50 -4.16
CA ASP A 82 -6.95 -5.78 -3.94
C ASP A 82 -6.50 -5.94 -2.48
N THR A 83 -6.24 -7.17 -2.12
CA THR A 83 -5.67 -7.55 -0.83
C THR A 83 -4.33 -8.25 -1.03
N ALA A 84 -3.47 -8.11 -0.03
CA ALA A 84 -2.11 -8.62 -0.04
C ALA A 84 -2.03 -10.14 -0.32
N PRO A 85 -1.10 -10.60 -1.21
CA PRO A 85 -0.94 -12.01 -1.53
C PRO A 85 -0.23 -12.84 -0.44
N GLN A 86 0.34 -12.19 0.60
CA GLN A 86 1.18 -12.85 1.61
C GLN A 86 0.38 -13.71 2.58
N PHE A 87 -0.91 -13.47 2.75
CA PHE A 87 -1.78 -14.24 3.64
C PHE A 87 -3.13 -14.50 2.99
N ASN A 88 -3.83 -15.57 3.44
CA ASN A 88 -5.13 -15.95 2.88
C ASN A 88 -6.17 -14.82 3.03
N ALA A 89 -6.78 -14.41 1.92
CA ALA A 89 -7.85 -13.42 1.85
C ALA A 89 -9.18 -13.99 1.34
N SER A 90 -9.27 -15.31 1.16
CA SER A 90 -10.50 -15.97 0.70
C SER A 90 -11.37 -16.41 1.87
N GLY A 91 -12.67 -16.15 1.78
CA GLY A 91 -13.63 -16.52 2.81
C GLY A 91 -13.51 -15.72 4.10
N VAL A 92 -13.15 -14.46 3.99
CA VAL A 92 -13.06 -13.53 5.14
C VAL A 92 -14.41 -13.44 5.85
N LYS A 93 -14.37 -13.61 7.18
CA LYS A 93 -15.51 -13.46 8.08
C LYS A 93 -15.26 -12.27 9.00
N PRO A 94 -15.69 -11.05 8.61
CA PRO A 94 -15.52 -9.86 9.43
C PRO A 94 -16.28 -10.02 10.76
N ARG A 95 -15.68 -9.53 11.83
CA ARG A 95 -16.19 -9.65 13.18
C ARG A 95 -16.11 -8.32 13.90
N VAL A 96 -17.26 -7.83 14.38
CA VAL A 96 -17.34 -6.57 15.11
C VAL A 96 -17.24 -6.82 16.61
N ILE A 97 -16.37 -6.06 17.28
CA ILE A 97 -16.16 -6.07 18.72
C ILE A 97 -16.65 -4.73 19.25
N ARG A 98 -17.77 -4.73 19.94
CA ARG A 98 -18.42 -3.53 20.46
C ARG A 98 -17.75 -3.02 21.72
N GLY A 99 -17.51 -1.71 21.77
CA GLY A 99 -17.04 -1.01 22.97
C GLY A 99 -15.78 -1.67 23.54
N TYR A 100 -14.72 -1.81 22.76
CA TYR A 100 -13.49 -2.48 23.17
C TYR A 100 -13.06 -2.08 24.58
N ASN A 101 -12.79 -3.04 25.45
CA ASN A 101 -12.57 -2.84 26.88
C ASN A 101 -11.08 -2.80 27.29
N GLY A 102 -10.14 -2.87 26.34
CA GLY A 102 -8.70 -2.86 26.60
C GLY A 102 -8.08 -4.24 26.86
N GLY A 103 -8.88 -5.31 26.90
CA GLY A 103 -8.40 -6.69 27.11
C GLY A 103 -7.98 -7.39 25.80
N PRO A 104 -7.36 -8.58 25.91
CA PRO A 104 -6.99 -9.37 24.75
C PRO A 104 -8.23 -9.79 23.92
N ILE A 105 -8.09 -9.75 22.61
CA ILE A 105 -9.08 -10.19 21.63
C ILE A 105 -8.69 -11.59 21.15
N SER A 106 -9.56 -12.59 21.38
CA SER A 106 -9.41 -13.94 20.87
C SER A 106 -10.03 -14.09 19.48
N PHE A 107 -9.56 -15.06 18.70
CA PHE A 107 -10.05 -15.33 17.36
C PHE A 107 -10.82 -16.66 17.33
N PRO A 108 -12.09 -16.68 16.87
CA PRO A 108 -12.94 -17.88 17.00
C PRO A 108 -12.45 -19.08 16.18
N ASP A 109 -11.84 -18.85 15.03
CA ASP A 109 -11.36 -19.91 14.14
C ASP A 109 -9.86 -20.24 14.35
N ASN A 110 -9.20 -19.56 15.33
CA ASN A 110 -7.80 -19.83 15.72
C ASN A 110 -7.57 -19.55 17.21
N ALA A 111 -7.77 -20.54 18.04
CA ALA A 111 -7.66 -20.42 19.51
C ALA A 111 -6.24 -20.09 20.02
N THR A 112 -5.21 -20.26 19.20
CA THR A 112 -3.82 -19.93 19.55
C THR A 112 -3.46 -18.48 19.27
N LEU A 113 -4.31 -17.77 18.51
CA LEU A 113 -4.09 -16.39 18.12
C LEU A 113 -4.74 -15.46 19.14
N SER A 114 -4.00 -14.42 19.52
CA SER A 114 -4.51 -13.34 20.38
C SER A 114 -3.97 -12.01 19.89
N LEU A 115 -4.81 -10.99 19.91
CA LEU A 115 -4.47 -9.61 19.64
C LEU A 115 -4.62 -8.83 20.96
N SER A 116 -3.58 -8.15 21.39
CA SER A 116 -3.54 -7.42 22.67
C SER A 116 -2.74 -6.14 22.56
N PRO A 117 -2.90 -5.20 23.53
CA PRO A 117 -2.10 -3.97 23.55
C PRO A 117 -0.57 -4.18 23.58
N GLU A 118 -0.09 -5.32 24.10
CA GLU A 118 1.34 -5.65 24.06
C GLU A 118 1.81 -5.98 22.64
N SER A 119 0.97 -6.61 21.83
CA SER A 119 1.30 -6.99 20.45
C SER A 119 0.90 -5.92 19.42
N SER A 120 -0.08 -5.07 19.77
CA SER A 120 -0.60 -3.97 18.94
C SER A 120 -0.86 -2.75 19.82
N PRO A 121 0.16 -1.91 20.08
CA PRO A 121 0.08 -0.81 21.07
C PRO A 121 -1.05 0.18 20.82
N TYR A 122 -1.41 0.41 19.56
CA TYR A 122 -2.49 1.34 19.17
C TYR A 122 -3.86 0.94 19.72
N LEU A 123 -4.08 -0.33 20.06
CA LEU A 123 -5.29 -0.79 20.75
C LEU A 123 -5.54 -0.05 22.08
N SER A 124 -4.48 0.37 22.77
CA SER A 124 -4.58 1.11 24.04
C SER A 124 -5.32 2.43 23.88
N GLU A 125 -5.27 3.04 22.69
CA GLU A 125 -5.93 4.29 22.35
C GLU A 125 -7.41 4.09 21.94
N LYS A 126 -7.86 2.83 21.78
CA LYS A 126 -9.17 2.48 21.22
C LYS A 126 -10.15 1.90 22.23
N ILE A 127 -9.89 2.04 23.52
CA ILE A 127 -10.83 1.64 24.57
C ILE A 127 -12.14 2.42 24.40
N GLY A 128 -13.26 1.71 24.34
CA GLY A 128 -14.58 2.25 24.09
C GLY A 128 -14.99 2.31 22.62
N ASN A 129 -14.07 2.11 21.67
CA ASN A 129 -14.37 2.07 20.25
C ASN A 129 -14.92 0.71 19.82
N ASP A 130 -15.66 0.71 18.72
CA ASP A 130 -16.03 -0.52 18.00
C ASP A 130 -14.89 -0.91 17.05
N LEU A 131 -14.43 -2.16 17.15
CA LEU A 131 -13.33 -2.67 16.33
C LEU A 131 -13.86 -3.72 15.36
N ILE A 132 -13.22 -3.81 14.18
CA ILE A 132 -13.47 -4.88 13.20
C ILE A 132 -12.19 -5.65 13.01
N THR A 133 -12.28 -7.00 13.02
CA THR A 133 -11.20 -7.94 12.71
C THR A 133 -11.78 -9.15 11.96
N ALA A 134 -10.93 -10.04 11.50
CA ALA A 134 -11.34 -11.32 10.90
C ALA A 134 -11.46 -12.44 11.96
N SER A 135 -11.73 -13.67 11.52
CA SER A 135 -11.92 -14.83 12.41
C SER A 135 -10.61 -15.49 12.88
N GLY A 136 -9.46 -15.10 12.32
CA GLY A 136 -8.12 -15.60 12.68
C GLY A 136 -7.50 -16.59 11.69
N THR A 137 -8.18 -16.90 10.58
CA THR A 137 -7.67 -17.78 9.51
C THR A 137 -7.44 -17.06 8.18
N THR A 138 -7.87 -15.80 8.12
CA THR A 138 -7.66 -14.89 6.99
C THR A 138 -7.16 -13.55 7.50
N LEU A 139 -6.59 -12.72 6.62
CA LEU A 139 -6.52 -11.29 6.87
C LEU A 139 -7.95 -10.70 6.91
N LEU A 140 -8.12 -9.44 7.30
CA LEU A 140 -9.42 -8.73 7.25
C LEU A 140 -9.64 -8.08 5.88
N GLY A 141 -8.59 -7.49 5.30
CA GLY A 141 -8.65 -6.65 4.10
C GLY A 141 -9.13 -5.23 4.41
N ALA A 142 -8.89 -4.72 5.63
CA ALA A 142 -9.03 -3.30 5.92
C ALA A 142 -8.08 -2.49 5.06
N ASP A 143 -6.92 -3.03 4.77
CA ASP A 143 -5.98 -2.63 3.74
C ASP A 143 -6.45 -3.18 2.37
N ASP A 144 -7.03 -2.37 1.43
CA ASP A 144 -7.43 -0.96 1.66
C ASP A 144 -8.95 -0.77 1.43
N LYS A 145 -9.75 -1.82 1.75
CA LYS A 145 -11.22 -1.71 1.66
C LYS A 145 -11.79 -0.73 2.70
N ALA A 146 -11.00 -0.33 3.70
CA ALA A 146 -11.36 0.75 4.60
C ALA A 146 -11.31 2.11 3.88
N GLY A 147 -10.27 2.38 3.10
CA GLY A 147 -10.20 3.57 2.25
C GLY A 147 -11.34 3.61 1.24
N VAL A 148 -11.65 2.46 0.62
CA VAL A 148 -12.83 2.34 -0.25
C VAL A 148 -14.11 2.71 0.50
N ALA A 149 -14.33 2.18 1.71
CA ALA A 149 -15.53 2.47 2.50
C ALA A 149 -15.62 3.95 2.90
N ILE A 150 -14.49 4.57 3.28
CA ILE A 150 -14.37 5.99 3.62
C ILE A 150 -14.77 6.86 2.42
N ILE A 151 -14.19 6.61 1.25
CA ILE A 151 -14.45 7.39 0.02
C ILE A 151 -15.91 7.23 -0.41
N MET A 152 -16.45 6.01 -0.41
CA MET A 152 -17.84 5.74 -0.76
C MET A 152 -18.83 6.43 0.19
N THR A 153 -18.53 6.46 1.48
CA THR A 153 -19.37 7.14 2.49
C THR A 153 -19.29 8.66 2.30
N ALA A 154 -18.11 9.22 2.09
CA ALA A 154 -17.93 10.64 1.80
C ALA A 154 -18.66 11.05 0.50
N ALA A 155 -18.53 10.24 -0.56
CA ALA A 155 -19.18 10.48 -1.85
C ALA A 155 -20.72 10.50 -1.72
N ARG A 156 -21.29 9.50 -1.05
CA ARG A 156 -22.73 9.46 -0.77
C ARG A 156 -23.19 10.71 0.03
N HIS A 157 -22.41 11.08 1.04
CA HIS A 157 -22.72 12.25 1.87
C HIS A 157 -22.74 13.54 1.04
N LEU A 158 -21.71 13.79 0.22
CA LEU A 158 -21.63 14.98 -0.64
C LEU A 158 -22.77 15.04 -1.65
N LEU A 159 -23.10 13.91 -2.29
CA LEU A 159 -24.19 13.85 -3.28
C LEU A 159 -25.58 14.03 -2.66
N SER A 160 -25.76 13.66 -1.38
CA SER A 160 -27.02 13.87 -0.66
C SER A 160 -27.12 15.23 0.06
N HIS A 161 -26.03 16.02 0.11
CA HIS A 161 -25.95 17.33 0.76
C HIS A 161 -25.33 18.37 -0.20
N PRO A 162 -26.10 18.81 -1.23
CA PRO A 162 -25.58 19.73 -2.24
C PRO A 162 -25.24 21.14 -1.69
N GLU A 163 -25.61 21.44 -0.46
CA GLU A 163 -25.21 22.65 0.25
C GLU A 163 -23.76 22.64 0.72
N ILE A 164 -23.10 21.48 0.75
CA ILE A 164 -21.67 21.36 1.10
C ILE A 164 -20.84 21.79 -0.11
N PRO A 165 -20.11 22.92 -0.04
CA PRO A 165 -19.37 23.43 -1.18
C PRO A 165 -18.12 22.59 -1.45
N HIS A 166 -17.90 22.22 -2.71
CA HIS A 166 -16.70 21.50 -3.16
C HIS A 166 -16.41 21.74 -4.64
N GLY A 167 -15.12 21.69 -5.02
CA GLY A 167 -14.69 21.58 -6.41
C GLY A 167 -15.06 20.23 -7.02
N ARG A 168 -14.61 19.99 -8.25
CA ARG A 168 -14.77 18.66 -8.88
C ARG A 168 -13.97 17.61 -8.12
N ILE A 169 -14.61 16.48 -7.79
CA ILE A 169 -13.93 15.35 -7.15
C ILE A 169 -13.88 14.20 -8.15
N ARG A 170 -12.70 13.60 -8.28
CA ARG A 170 -12.47 12.40 -9.08
C ARG A 170 -12.15 11.26 -8.13
N ILE A 171 -12.90 10.17 -8.23
CA ILE A 171 -12.67 8.95 -7.46
C ILE A 171 -11.95 7.95 -8.37
N ALA A 172 -10.95 7.25 -7.83
CA ALA A 172 -10.32 6.12 -8.49
C ALA A 172 -10.15 4.97 -7.49
N PHE A 173 -10.72 3.81 -7.81
CA PHE A 173 -10.44 2.57 -7.11
C PHE A 173 -9.50 1.72 -7.98
N THR A 174 -8.30 1.46 -7.48
CA THR A 174 -7.22 0.80 -8.22
C THR A 174 -7.14 -0.69 -7.91
N PRO A 175 -6.79 -1.54 -8.87
CA PRO A 175 -6.39 -2.92 -8.63
C PRO A 175 -4.88 -3.00 -8.39
N ASP A 176 -4.37 -4.14 -7.90
CA ASP A 176 -2.94 -4.52 -7.92
C ASP A 176 -1.97 -3.57 -7.21
N GLU A 177 -2.42 -2.76 -6.25
CA GLU A 177 -1.56 -1.90 -5.44
C GLU A 177 -0.53 -2.74 -4.67
N GLU A 178 -0.98 -3.79 -4.02
CA GLU A 178 -0.22 -4.68 -3.13
C GLU A 178 0.97 -5.40 -3.81
N ILE A 179 0.96 -5.39 -5.14
CA ILE A 179 2.05 -5.92 -5.97
C ILE A 179 2.77 -4.81 -6.76
N GLY A 180 2.52 -3.53 -6.41
CA GLY A 180 3.17 -2.35 -6.97
C GLY A 180 2.75 -2.02 -8.41
N ARG A 181 1.54 -2.42 -8.85
CA ARG A 181 1.01 -2.22 -10.20
C ARG A 181 -0.32 -1.44 -10.23
N GLY A 182 -0.73 -0.82 -9.12
CA GLY A 182 -2.00 -0.10 -9.00
C GLY A 182 -2.13 1.08 -9.96
N VAL A 183 -1.04 1.80 -10.22
CA VAL A 183 -1.06 2.97 -11.11
C VAL A 183 -0.64 2.62 -12.53
N ASP A 184 -1.63 2.42 -13.40
CA ASP A 184 -1.40 2.32 -14.85
C ASP A 184 -0.90 3.67 -15.41
N PRO A 185 -0.01 3.69 -16.43
CA PRO A 185 0.47 4.93 -17.05
C PRO A 185 -0.63 5.87 -17.56
N ARG A 186 -1.83 5.38 -17.83
CA ARG A 186 -2.99 6.18 -18.28
C ARG A 186 -3.75 6.84 -17.13
N LEU A 187 -3.62 6.29 -15.90
CA LEU A 187 -4.41 6.74 -14.75
C LEU A 187 -4.27 8.24 -14.46
N PRO A 188 -3.08 8.89 -14.53
CA PRO A 188 -2.98 10.33 -14.28
C PRO A 188 -3.85 11.17 -15.24
N ALA A 189 -3.87 10.82 -16.53
CA ALA A 189 -4.68 11.51 -17.52
C ALA A 189 -6.17 11.24 -17.33
N ASP A 190 -6.55 9.99 -17.04
CA ASP A 190 -7.94 9.58 -16.81
C ASP A 190 -8.49 10.17 -15.52
N LEU A 191 -7.67 10.30 -14.48
CA LEU A 191 -8.04 10.94 -13.21
C LEU A 191 -8.21 12.45 -13.39
N GLY A 192 -7.28 13.11 -14.08
CA GLY A 192 -7.34 14.54 -14.40
C GLY A 192 -7.45 15.43 -13.16
N ALA A 193 -6.83 15.05 -12.05
CA ALA A 193 -6.82 15.78 -10.80
C ALA A 193 -5.65 16.78 -10.74
N THR A 194 -5.86 17.90 -10.04
CA THR A 194 -4.79 18.86 -9.73
C THR A 194 -3.83 18.27 -8.70
N PHE A 195 -4.38 17.60 -7.70
CA PHE A 195 -3.70 16.77 -6.73
C PHE A 195 -4.70 15.72 -6.21
N ALA A 196 -4.20 14.73 -5.50
CA ALA A 196 -5.06 13.66 -4.99
C ALA A 196 -4.69 13.26 -3.56
N TYR A 197 -5.47 12.35 -2.98
CA TYR A 197 -5.19 11.69 -1.71
C TYR A 197 -5.48 10.21 -1.87
N THR A 198 -4.58 9.35 -1.38
CA THR A 198 -4.91 7.95 -1.16
C THR A 198 -5.26 7.74 0.31
N PHE A 199 -6.35 7.03 0.59
CA PHE A 199 -6.79 6.67 1.94
C PHE A 199 -6.31 5.26 2.25
N ASP A 200 -5.01 5.15 2.55
CA ASP A 200 -4.29 3.90 2.66
C ASP A 200 -3.26 3.96 3.80
N GLY A 201 -3.58 4.71 4.85
CA GLY A 201 -2.70 4.93 5.99
C GLY A 201 -3.19 4.29 7.29
N GLY A 202 -2.31 4.21 8.28
CA GLY A 202 -2.53 3.56 9.55
C GLY A 202 -3.28 4.41 10.58
N ALA A 203 -2.60 4.82 11.64
CA ALA A 203 -3.21 5.43 12.81
C ALA A 203 -3.80 6.81 12.56
N MET A 204 -4.85 7.15 13.29
CA MET A 204 -5.55 8.43 13.18
C MET A 204 -4.58 9.62 13.29
N GLY A 205 -4.70 10.54 12.33
CA GLY A 205 -3.89 11.74 12.23
C GLY A 205 -2.65 11.60 11.33
N GLU A 206 -2.34 10.41 10.82
CA GLU A 206 -1.25 10.20 9.89
C GLU A 206 -1.56 10.83 8.53
N ILE A 207 -0.63 11.67 8.07
CA ILE A 207 -0.62 12.32 6.77
C ILE A 207 0.79 12.16 6.24
N ASP A 208 1.00 11.17 5.38
CA ASP A 208 2.33 10.82 4.94
C ASP A 208 2.58 11.33 3.52
N TYR A 209 3.71 11.99 3.38
CA TYR A 209 4.17 12.59 2.13
C TYR A 209 5.61 12.20 1.82
N GLU A 210 6.11 11.18 2.50
CA GLU A 210 7.42 10.61 2.34
C GLU A 210 7.35 9.09 2.30
N SER A 211 7.97 8.46 1.32
CA SER A 211 8.03 7.02 1.13
C SER A 211 9.46 6.58 0.83
N PHE A 212 9.74 5.29 0.88
CA PHE A 212 10.99 4.81 0.30
C PHE A 212 11.11 5.18 -1.18
N SER A 213 12.35 5.31 -1.63
CA SER A 213 12.74 5.05 -3.02
C SER A 213 13.08 3.57 -3.16
N ALA A 214 12.75 2.96 -4.28
CA ALA A 214 12.80 1.53 -4.49
C ALA A 214 13.46 1.15 -5.80
N ASP A 215 14.32 0.14 -5.75
CA ASP A 215 14.81 -0.59 -6.92
C ASP A 215 14.61 -2.10 -6.69
N GLY A 216 14.33 -2.84 -7.75
CA GLY A 216 14.42 -4.29 -7.78
C GLY A 216 15.76 -4.72 -8.37
N ALA A 217 16.33 -5.82 -7.89
CA ALA A 217 17.54 -6.37 -8.49
C ALA A 217 17.43 -7.88 -8.73
N GLU A 218 17.99 -8.33 -9.83
CA GLU A 218 18.12 -9.74 -10.16
C GLU A 218 19.60 -10.04 -10.40
N VAL A 219 20.11 -11.08 -9.72
CA VAL A 219 21.44 -11.60 -9.92
C VAL A 219 21.32 -13.01 -10.50
N ARG A 220 21.77 -13.19 -11.74
CA ARG A 220 21.81 -14.47 -12.43
C ARG A 220 23.24 -14.98 -12.47
N ILE A 221 23.43 -16.22 -11.98
CA ILE A 221 24.72 -16.88 -11.93
C ILE A 221 24.68 -18.10 -12.86
N THR A 222 25.59 -18.16 -13.81
CA THR A 222 25.80 -19.33 -14.66
C THR A 222 27.13 -19.99 -14.31
N GLY A 223 27.05 -21.22 -13.83
CA GLY A 223 28.19 -22.05 -13.49
C GLY A 223 28.64 -22.97 -14.65
N VAL A 224 29.47 -23.95 -14.34
CA VAL A 224 29.89 -25.00 -15.28
C VAL A 224 29.43 -26.34 -14.74
N SER A 225 28.46 -26.95 -15.41
CA SER A 225 27.91 -28.25 -15.00
C SER A 225 28.71 -29.41 -15.56
N ILE A 226 28.94 -30.42 -14.72
CA ILE A 226 29.54 -31.70 -15.12
C ILE A 226 29.05 -32.78 -14.14
N HIS A 227 29.20 -34.06 -14.56
CA HIS A 227 28.84 -35.19 -13.67
C HIS A 227 29.66 -35.14 -12.36
N PRO A 228 29.03 -35.17 -11.18
CA PRO A 228 29.71 -35.00 -9.89
C PRO A 228 30.92 -35.90 -9.65
N GLY A 229 30.86 -37.15 -10.13
CA GLY A 229 31.94 -38.09 -10.02
C GLY A 229 33.24 -37.73 -10.81
N TYR A 230 33.14 -36.77 -11.74
CA TYR A 230 34.24 -36.29 -12.58
C TYR A 230 34.48 -34.79 -12.45
N ALA A 231 33.98 -34.20 -11.35
CA ALA A 231 33.83 -32.76 -11.16
C ALA A 231 35.13 -32.06 -10.70
N LYS A 232 36.12 -32.77 -10.20
CA LYS A 232 37.35 -32.17 -9.68
C LYS A 232 37.99 -31.24 -10.72
N ASP A 233 38.20 -29.99 -10.33
CA ASP A 233 38.79 -28.89 -11.13
C ASP A 233 37.97 -28.49 -12.38
N LYS A 234 36.75 -29.00 -12.53
CA LYS A 234 35.89 -28.76 -13.71
C LYS A 234 34.53 -28.15 -13.35
N LEU A 235 33.87 -28.61 -12.28
CA LEU A 235 32.58 -28.10 -11.85
C LEU A 235 32.73 -26.70 -11.29
N VAL A 236 31.84 -25.81 -11.70
CA VAL A 236 31.59 -24.52 -11.03
C VAL A 236 30.15 -24.52 -10.59
N ASN A 237 29.92 -24.62 -9.30
CA ASN A 237 28.57 -24.71 -8.75
C ASN A 237 27.99 -23.31 -8.51
N ALA A 238 26.94 -22.95 -9.28
CA ALA A 238 26.26 -21.66 -9.19
C ALA A 238 25.65 -21.42 -7.80
N LEU A 239 25.16 -22.47 -7.09
CA LEU A 239 24.61 -22.32 -5.74
C LEU A 239 25.68 -21.95 -4.72
N HIS A 240 26.91 -22.43 -4.85
CA HIS A 240 28.03 -22.03 -3.99
C HIS A 240 28.37 -20.54 -4.17
N LEU A 241 28.30 -20.02 -5.40
CA LEU A 241 28.55 -18.61 -5.68
C LEU A 241 27.38 -17.74 -5.16
N ALA A 242 26.15 -18.22 -5.32
CA ALA A 242 24.97 -17.55 -4.75
C ALA A 242 25.08 -17.42 -3.22
N ALA A 243 25.43 -18.50 -2.52
CA ALA A 243 25.65 -18.49 -1.08
C ALA A 243 26.75 -17.49 -0.65
N LYS A 244 27.87 -17.40 -1.44
CA LYS A 244 28.92 -16.40 -1.18
C LYS A 244 28.40 -14.97 -1.32
N ILE A 245 27.61 -14.67 -2.34
CA ILE A 245 27.02 -13.33 -2.51
C ILE A 245 26.16 -12.98 -1.30
N VAL A 246 25.24 -13.86 -0.90
CA VAL A 246 24.36 -13.62 0.26
C VAL A 246 25.19 -13.46 1.54
N ALA A 247 26.17 -14.33 1.79
CA ALA A 247 27.02 -14.27 2.99
C ALA A 247 27.93 -13.04 3.05
N THR A 248 28.26 -12.43 1.91
CA THR A 248 29.13 -11.25 1.84
C THR A 248 28.36 -9.95 2.08
N LEU A 249 27.04 -9.93 1.83
CA LEU A 249 26.21 -8.77 2.12
C LEU A 249 26.12 -8.54 3.65
N PRO A 250 26.05 -7.27 4.11
CA PRO A 250 26.07 -6.94 5.57
C PRO A 250 24.73 -7.26 6.24
N GLN A 251 24.49 -8.54 6.50
CA GLN A 251 23.23 -9.04 7.07
C GLN A 251 22.91 -8.49 8.48
N ALA A 252 23.95 -8.15 9.24
CA ALA A 252 23.77 -7.64 10.62
C ALA A 252 23.25 -6.19 10.70
N THR A 253 23.25 -5.43 9.58
CA THR A 253 22.98 -3.98 9.62
C THR A 253 22.22 -3.44 8.41
N LEU A 254 21.92 -4.28 7.42
CA LEU A 254 21.39 -3.81 6.13
C LEU A 254 20.27 -4.70 5.58
N THR A 255 19.55 -5.40 6.45
CA THR A 255 18.39 -6.22 6.09
C THR A 255 17.13 -5.65 6.73
N PRO A 256 15.93 -6.02 6.27
CA PRO A 256 14.68 -5.57 6.91
C PRO A 256 14.64 -5.91 8.41
N GLU A 257 15.19 -7.07 8.81
CA GLU A 257 15.21 -7.57 10.17
C GLU A 257 16.15 -6.78 11.10
N THR A 258 17.05 -5.97 10.55
CA THR A 258 18.08 -5.25 11.28
C THR A 258 18.02 -3.74 11.11
N THR A 259 16.97 -3.24 10.44
CA THR A 259 16.79 -1.81 10.14
C THR A 259 15.40 -1.33 10.52
N ASP A 260 15.32 -0.11 11.00
CA ASP A 260 14.08 0.58 11.38
C ASP A 260 14.07 2.05 10.91
N ASP A 261 13.04 2.79 11.28
CA ASP A 261 12.86 4.21 10.98
C ASP A 261 13.27 4.59 9.54
N ARG A 262 14.26 5.45 9.42
CA ARG A 262 14.76 5.96 8.12
C ARG A 262 15.90 5.13 7.52
N GLN A 263 16.24 4.01 8.13
CA GLN A 263 17.29 3.13 7.60
C GLN A 263 16.79 2.33 6.40
N GLY A 264 17.51 2.39 5.31
CA GLY A 264 17.22 1.56 4.14
C GLY A 264 17.87 0.18 4.22
N PHE A 265 17.51 -0.73 3.31
CA PHE A 265 17.96 -2.11 3.34
C PHE A 265 18.20 -2.72 1.95
N ILE A 266 18.88 -3.86 1.93
CA ILE A 266 18.96 -4.83 0.83
C ILE A 266 18.30 -6.10 1.32
N HIS A 267 17.22 -6.53 0.70
CA HIS A 267 16.48 -7.73 1.06
C HIS A 267 16.51 -8.75 -0.08
N ILE A 268 17.11 -9.92 0.19
CA ILE A 268 16.94 -11.08 -0.69
C ILE A 268 15.64 -11.77 -0.30
N TYR A 269 14.71 -11.88 -1.25
CA TYR A 269 13.41 -12.51 -0.98
C TYR A 269 13.22 -13.83 -1.75
N GLU A 270 14.04 -14.08 -2.77
CA GLU A 270 13.98 -15.32 -3.54
C GLU A 270 15.38 -15.79 -3.94
N LEU A 271 15.63 -17.09 -3.79
CA LEU A 271 16.78 -17.78 -4.30
C LEU A 271 16.33 -19.11 -4.90
N THR A 272 16.51 -19.27 -6.21
CA THR A 272 16.18 -20.48 -6.96
C THR A 272 17.38 -20.95 -7.77
N GLY A 273 17.48 -22.27 -8.02
CA GLY A 273 18.54 -22.72 -8.91
C GLY A 273 18.99 -24.15 -8.75
N THR A 274 20.02 -24.45 -9.53
CA THR A 274 20.75 -25.72 -9.60
C THR A 274 22.25 -25.44 -9.59
N ALA A 275 23.08 -26.49 -9.64
CA ALA A 275 24.50 -26.33 -9.77
C ALA A 275 24.93 -25.60 -11.09
N ALA A 276 24.09 -25.67 -12.13
CA ALA A 276 24.36 -25.04 -13.41
C ALA A 276 23.97 -23.54 -13.43
N VAL A 277 22.83 -23.19 -12.85
CA VAL A 277 22.30 -21.82 -12.86
C VAL A 277 21.62 -21.53 -11.54
N ALA A 278 21.84 -20.34 -10.98
CA ALA A 278 21.10 -19.81 -9.84
C ALA A 278 20.61 -18.39 -10.12
N THR A 279 19.46 -18.04 -9.57
CA THR A 279 18.88 -16.71 -9.64
C THR A 279 18.55 -16.23 -8.23
N LEU A 280 19.00 -15.02 -7.90
CA LEU A 280 18.69 -14.34 -6.66
C LEU A 280 17.88 -13.08 -6.99
N ARG A 281 16.80 -12.83 -6.26
CA ARG A 281 16.02 -11.60 -6.39
C ARG A 281 16.08 -10.79 -5.13
N PHE A 282 16.25 -9.48 -5.30
CA PHE A 282 16.40 -8.52 -4.23
C PHE A 282 15.46 -7.35 -4.41
N ILE A 283 15.04 -6.78 -3.29
CA ILE A 283 14.51 -5.41 -3.23
C ILE A 283 15.50 -4.53 -2.49
N LEU A 284 15.74 -3.33 -3.04
CA LEU A 284 16.60 -2.30 -2.48
C LEU A 284 15.71 -1.13 -2.07
N ARG A 285 15.87 -0.63 -0.85
CA ARG A 285 15.07 0.45 -0.30
C ARG A 285 15.95 1.47 0.41
N ASP A 286 15.65 2.75 0.16
CA ASP A 286 16.21 3.87 0.92
C ASP A 286 15.30 5.10 0.76
N PHE A 287 15.27 5.99 1.73
CA PHE A 287 14.57 7.26 1.60
C PHE A 287 15.31 8.22 0.68
N GLU A 288 16.63 8.16 0.68
CA GLU A 288 17.48 9.04 -0.11
C GLU A 288 17.96 8.37 -1.40
N ARG A 289 17.99 9.13 -2.50
CA ARG A 289 18.45 8.63 -3.82
C ARG A 289 19.90 8.14 -3.78
N ASP A 290 20.76 8.86 -3.07
CA ASP A 290 22.17 8.49 -2.93
C ASP A 290 22.34 7.22 -2.09
N GLY A 291 21.53 7.07 -1.03
CA GLY A 291 21.49 5.85 -0.23
C GLY A 291 21.03 4.63 -1.04
N LEU A 292 20.00 4.80 -1.87
CA LEU A 292 19.54 3.73 -2.78
C LEU A 292 20.61 3.37 -3.82
N ALA A 293 21.24 4.37 -4.42
CA ALA A 293 22.34 4.17 -5.37
C ALA A 293 23.53 3.44 -4.74
N ALA A 294 23.88 3.80 -3.49
CA ALA A 294 24.95 3.13 -2.74
C ALA A 294 24.63 1.65 -2.47
N LYS A 295 23.38 1.29 -2.19
CA LYS A 295 22.94 -0.11 -2.02
C LYS A 295 23.04 -0.89 -3.33
N GLY A 296 22.65 -0.30 -4.44
CA GLY A 296 22.84 -0.90 -5.76
C GLY A 296 24.32 -1.08 -6.12
N ALA A 297 25.16 -0.11 -5.81
CA ALA A 297 26.60 -0.18 -6.02
C ALA A 297 27.23 -1.30 -5.16
N LEU A 298 26.85 -1.40 -3.89
CA LEU A 298 27.32 -2.46 -2.99
C LEU A 298 26.97 -3.85 -3.54
N LEU A 299 25.74 -4.08 -3.98
CA LEU A 299 25.33 -5.37 -4.55
C LEU A 299 26.18 -5.72 -5.78
N ARG A 300 26.41 -4.76 -6.69
CA ARG A 300 27.28 -4.97 -7.87
C ARG A 300 28.73 -5.24 -7.48
N GLN A 301 29.26 -4.55 -6.48
CA GLN A 301 30.63 -4.79 -5.97
C GLN A 301 30.78 -6.19 -5.40
N VAL A 302 29.81 -6.66 -4.59
CA VAL A 302 29.80 -8.02 -4.05
C VAL A 302 29.75 -9.05 -5.19
N CYS A 303 28.88 -8.87 -6.18
CA CYS A 303 28.81 -9.74 -7.37
C CYS A 303 30.15 -9.78 -8.12
N SER A 304 30.77 -8.63 -8.33
CA SER A 304 32.07 -8.52 -9.01
C SER A 304 33.20 -9.19 -8.21
N ALA A 305 33.23 -9.02 -6.89
CA ALA A 305 34.19 -9.65 -6.01
C ALA A 305 34.06 -11.19 -6.03
N VAL A 306 32.83 -11.71 -5.97
CA VAL A 306 32.59 -13.16 -6.07
C VAL A 306 32.94 -13.68 -7.46
N GLN A 307 32.60 -12.97 -8.55
CA GLN A 307 32.98 -13.29 -9.91
C GLN A 307 34.53 -13.43 -10.06
N ALA A 308 35.27 -12.53 -9.42
CA ALA A 308 36.75 -12.57 -9.48
C ALA A 308 37.33 -13.84 -8.83
N THR A 309 36.63 -14.48 -7.90
CA THR A 309 37.05 -15.74 -7.26
C THR A 309 36.85 -16.96 -8.16
N GLU A 310 36.03 -16.86 -9.20
CA GLU A 310 35.75 -17.96 -10.13
C GLU A 310 35.45 -17.40 -11.54
N PRO A 311 36.53 -17.13 -12.33
CA PRO A 311 36.41 -16.52 -13.66
C PRO A 311 35.66 -17.38 -14.70
N ARG A 312 35.44 -18.66 -14.43
CA ARG A 312 34.72 -19.59 -15.35
C ARG A 312 33.19 -19.45 -15.20
N ALA A 313 32.71 -18.82 -14.15
CA ALA A 313 31.29 -18.49 -13.99
C ALA A 313 30.95 -17.17 -14.69
N THR A 314 29.67 -16.92 -14.90
CA THR A 314 29.15 -15.60 -15.27
C THR A 314 28.17 -15.15 -14.19
N ILE A 315 28.33 -13.93 -13.67
CA ILE A 315 27.46 -13.33 -12.68
C ILE A 315 26.92 -12.00 -13.25
N ASP A 316 25.66 -12.00 -13.65
CA ASP A 316 24.95 -10.83 -14.17
C ASP A 316 24.10 -10.21 -13.08
N CYS A 317 24.30 -8.92 -12.76
CA CYS A 317 23.52 -8.17 -11.80
C CYS A 317 22.76 -7.05 -12.50
N THR A 318 21.46 -7.22 -12.64
CA THR A 318 20.53 -6.24 -13.24
C THR A 318 19.75 -5.53 -12.15
N ILE A 319 19.80 -4.20 -12.11
CA ILE A 319 19.01 -3.36 -11.20
C ILE A 319 18.01 -2.56 -12.03
N ARG A 320 16.74 -2.60 -11.62
CA ARG A 320 15.63 -1.91 -12.28
C ARG A 320 14.96 -0.94 -11.31
N PRO A 321 14.85 0.35 -11.68
CA PRO A 321 14.08 1.31 -10.89
C PRO A 321 12.60 0.88 -10.77
N GLN A 322 12.02 1.08 -9.58
CA GLN A 322 10.60 0.84 -9.33
C GLN A 322 9.85 2.16 -9.10
N TYR A 323 10.15 2.88 -8.02
CA TYR A 323 9.57 4.19 -7.71
C TYR A 323 10.54 5.03 -6.88
N ARG A 324 10.23 6.32 -6.70
CA ARG A 324 11.02 7.25 -5.89
C ARG A 324 10.19 7.83 -4.76
N ASN A 325 10.87 8.26 -3.70
CA ASN A 325 10.27 8.93 -2.55
C ASN A 325 9.42 10.12 -3.01
N MET A 326 8.12 10.10 -2.68
CA MET A 326 7.18 11.14 -3.11
C MET A 326 7.52 12.53 -2.55
N ARG A 327 8.30 12.62 -1.47
CA ARG A 327 8.80 13.87 -0.91
C ARG A 327 9.49 14.74 -1.96
N TYR A 328 10.25 14.17 -2.89
CA TYR A 328 11.00 14.94 -3.90
C TYR A 328 10.13 15.82 -4.80
N TRP A 329 8.86 15.54 -4.89
CA TRP A 329 7.89 16.34 -5.61
C TRP A 329 7.03 17.15 -4.64
N LEU A 330 6.54 16.57 -3.57
CA LEU A 330 5.66 17.21 -2.59
C LEU A 330 6.35 18.35 -1.83
N GLU A 331 7.66 18.26 -1.55
CA GLU A 331 8.39 19.36 -0.88
C GLU A 331 8.44 20.67 -1.70
N ASN A 332 8.20 20.60 -3.03
CA ASN A 332 8.12 21.79 -3.88
C ASN A 332 6.74 22.47 -3.83
N ASP A 333 5.68 21.71 -3.50
CA ASP A 333 4.32 22.21 -3.28
C ASP A 333 3.62 21.39 -2.21
N MET A 334 3.67 21.86 -0.97
CA MET A 334 3.04 21.24 0.20
C MET A 334 1.54 21.53 0.29
N THR A 335 0.92 22.21 -0.68
CA THR A 335 -0.49 22.58 -0.65
C THR A 335 -1.41 21.42 -0.27
N PRO A 336 -1.35 20.21 -0.88
CA PRO A 336 -2.22 19.11 -0.48
C PRO A 336 -1.96 18.62 0.95
N VAL A 337 -0.70 18.60 1.39
CA VAL A 337 -0.33 18.19 2.75
C VAL A 337 -0.83 19.18 3.78
N GLU A 338 -0.63 20.48 3.55
CA GLU A 338 -1.07 21.53 4.48
C GLU A 338 -2.61 21.64 4.53
N LEU A 339 -3.30 21.39 3.42
CA LEU A 339 -4.76 21.33 3.40
C LEU A 339 -5.27 20.19 4.28
N ALA A 340 -4.69 18.99 4.17
CA ALA A 340 -5.03 17.85 5.02
C ALA A 340 -4.69 18.10 6.50
N ARG A 341 -3.52 18.68 6.79
CA ARG A 341 -3.12 19.07 8.16
C ARG A 341 -4.08 20.08 8.77
N LYS A 342 -4.51 21.06 7.98
CA LYS A 342 -5.50 22.05 8.43
C LYS A 342 -6.83 21.39 8.75
N ALA A 343 -7.34 20.55 7.87
CA ALA A 343 -8.59 19.82 8.10
C ALA A 343 -8.52 18.91 9.35
N CYS A 344 -7.40 18.23 9.59
CA CYS A 344 -7.17 17.49 10.85
C CYS A 344 -7.30 18.38 12.08
N ARG A 345 -6.61 19.53 12.09
CA ARG A 345 -6.66 20.47 13.24
C ARG A 345 -8.08 20.99 13.49
N GLU A 346 -8.84 21.30 12.44
CA GLU A 346 -10.22 21.74 12.53
C GLU A 346 -11.15 20.68 13.13
N LEU A 347 -10.80 19.39 12.96
CA LEU A 347 -11.48 18.25 13.58
C LEU A 347 -10.97 17.93 15.00
N GLY A 348 -10.01 18.69 15.52
CA GLY A 348 -9.38 18.40 16.82
C GLY A 348 -8.40 17.22 16.79
N ILE A 349 -8.00 16.76 15.59
CA ILE A 349 -7.04 15.69 15.38
C ILE A 349 -5.65 16.31 15.23
N THR A 350 -4.68 15.81 16.00
CA THR A 350 -3.28 16.22 15.86
C THR A 350 -2.68 15.55 14.62
N PRO A 351 -2.30 16.32 13.57
CA PRO A 351 -1.67 15.72 12.40
C PRO A 351 -0.27 15.20 12.74
N LYS A 352 0.02 13.99 12.28
CA LYS A 352 1.32 13.32 12.39
C LYS A 352 1.81 13.04 10.96
N SER A 353 3.11 12.93 10.76
CA SER A 353 3.68 12.46 9.51
C SER A 353 4.79 11.49 9.84
N SER A 354 4.70 10.30 9.27
CA SER A 354 5.74 9.29 9.30
C SER A 354 6.29 9.08 7.90
N ALA A 355 7.41 8.39 7.83
CA ALA A 355 8.00 8.01 6.56
C ALA A 355 7.59 6.56 6.26
N ILE A 356 6.86 6.35 5.16
CA ILE A 356 6.38 5.03 4.77
C ILE A 356 7.57 4.17 4.33
N ARG A 357 7.79 3.03 5.00
CA ARG A 357 8.87 2.07 4.66
C ARG A 357 8.49 1.15 3.48
N GLY A 358 7.68 1.65 2.57
CA GLY A 358 7.20 1.03 1.35
C GLY A 358 6.90 2.07 0.29
N GLY A 359 6.11 1.72 -0.69
CA GLY A 359 5.49 2.63 -1.66
C GLY A 359 3.98 2.45 -1.60
N THR A 360 3.24 3.42 -2.10
CA THR A 360 1.79 3.38 -2.28
C THR A 360 1.44 3.87 -3.69
N ASP A 361 0.20 3.72 -4.10
CA ASP A 361 -0.30 4.36 -5.32
C ASP A 361 -0.05 5.87 -5.31
N GLY A 362 -0.08 6.50 -4.12
CA GLY A 362 0.29 7.90 -3.94
C GLY A 362 1.72 8.22 -4.35
N SER A 363 2.68 7.33 -4.05
CA SER A 363 4.08 7.50 -4.47
C SER A 363 4.22 7.48 -5.99
N ARG A 364 3.52 6.56 -6.66
CA ARG A 364 3.55 6.43 -8.12
C ARG A 364 2.85 7.59 -8.81
N LEU A 365 1.66 7.98 -8.36
CA LEU A 365 0.94 9.13 -8.92
C LEU A 365 1.72 10.43 -8.76
N THR A 366 2.36 10.63 -7.60
CA THR A 366 3.19 11.81 -7.35
C THR A 366 4.37 11.87 -8.32
N GLU A 367 5.08 10.77 -8.54
CA GLU A 367 6.15 10.66 -9.54
C GLU A 367 5.64 10.96 -10.96
N MET A 368 4.39 10.61 -11.26
CA MET A 368 3.75 10.82 -12.56
C MET A 368 3.06 12.19 -12.70
N GLY A 369 3.24 13.11 -11.74
CA GLY A 369 2.84 14.49 -11.82
C GLY A 369 1.53 14.86 -11.12
N ILE A 370 0.92 13.95 -10.36
CA ILE A 370 -0.24 14.27 -9.51
C ILE A 370 0.20 14.14 -8.04
N PRO A 371 0.48 15.25 -7.33
CA PRO A 371 0.85 15.21 -5.92
C PRO A 371 -0.21 14.47 -5.07
N THR A 372 0.17 13.35 -4.44
CA THR A 372 -0.79 12.47 -3.77
C THR A 372 -0.24 11.98 -2.42
N PRO A 373 -0.40 12.77 -1.33
CA PRO A 373 -0.08 12.30 0.01
C PRO A 373 -1.04 11.19 0.45
N ASN A 374 -0.56 10.34 1.40
CA ASN A 374 -1.30 9.26 1.99
C ASN A 374 -2.01 9.71 3.27
N LEU A 375 -3.26 9.30 3.48
CA LEU A 375 -4.09 9.65 4.62
C LEU A 375 -4.48 8.41 5.40
N PHE A 376 -4.62 8.55 6.71
CA PHE A 376 -5.00 7.47 7.61
C PHE A 376 -6.41 6.91 7.31
N THR A 377 -6.57 5.63 7.60
CA THR A 377 -7.86 4.92 7.67
C THR A 377 -8.16 4.43 9.08
N GLY A 378 -7.14 4.11 9.85
CA GLY A 378 -7.19 3.48 11.17
C GLY A 378 -6.76 2.02 11.18
N MET A 379 -6.44 1.42 10.02
CA MET A 379 -6.05 0.02 9.88
C MET A 379 -4.73 -0.27 10.58
N GLN A 380 -4.61 -1.49 11.12
CA GLN A 380 -3.45 -1.95 11.90
C GLN A 380 -3.18 -3.44 11.65
N ASP A 381 -1.93 -3.85 11.89
CA ASP A 381 -1.47 -5.24 11.80
C ASP A 381 -1.86 -5.90 10.46
N ILE A 382 -1.79 -5.10 9.39
CA ILE A 382 -2.16 -5.47 8.02
C ILE A 382 -1.37 -6.68 7.50
N HIS A 383 -1.82 -7.28 6.38
CA HIS A 383 -1.22 -8.43 5.71
C HIS A 383 -1.15 -9.70 6.56
N GLY A 384 -1.97 -9.82 7.61
CA GLY A 384 -1.95 -10.95 8.50
C GLY A 384 -3.26 -11.23 9.23
N PRO A 385 -3.33 -12.33 9.99
CA PRO A 385 -4.58 -12.77 10.63
C PRO A 385 -4.98 -11.94 11.85
N LYS A 386 -4.13 -11.00 12.29
CA LYS A 386 -4.40 -10.08 13.39
C LYS A 386 -4.87 -8.71 12.92
N GLU A 387 -5.04 -8.52 11.64
CA GLU A 387 -5.49 -7.25 11.07
C GLU A 387 -6.79 -6.78 11.70
N TRP A 388 -6.81 -5.48 12.05
CA TRP A 388 -7.96 -4.86 12.68
C TRP A 388 -8.07 -3.37 12.36
N ILE A 389 -9.26 -2.80 12.59
CA ILE A 389 -9.51 -1.37 12.38
C ILE A 389 -10.57 -0.87 13.36
N SER A 390 -10.51 0.43 13.72
CA SER A 390 -11.55 1.13 14.50
C SER A 390 -12.58 1.76 13.57
N VAL A 391 -13.85 1.51 13.83
CA VAL A 391 -14.97 2.17 13.12
C VAL A 391 -14.92 3.68 13.30
N GLN A 392 -14.57 4.16 14.49
CA GLN A 392 -14.49 5.58 14.80
C GLN A 392 -13.30 6.27 14.11
N ASP A 393 -12.21 5.53 13.82
CA ASP A 393 -11.10 6.06 13.03
C ASP A 393 -11.50 6.22 11.56
N MET A 394 -12.21 5.24 10.98
CA MET A 394 -12.79 5.39 9.64
C MET A 394 -13.75 6.58 9.56
N ALA A 395 -14.57 6.79 10.60
CA ALA A 395 -15.47 7.94 10.66
C ALA A 395 -14.71 9.27 10.77
N ALA A 396 -13.59 9.29 11.49
CA ALA A 396 -12.69 10.45 11.53
C ALA A 396 -12.05 10.72 10.16
N ALA A 397 -11.60 9.69 9.45
CA ALA A 397 -11.05 9.79 8.10
C ALA A 397 -12.11 10.28 7.09
N THR A 398 -13.37 9.82 7.21
CA THR A 398 -14.48 10.34 6.39
C THR A 398 -14.70 11.83 6.62
N ARG A 399 -14.69 12.29 7.89
CA ARG A 399 -14.78 13.73 8.22
C ARG A 399 -13.56 14.51 7.70
N LEU A 400 -12.38 13.92 7.76
CA LEU A 400 -11.17 14.51 7.17
C LEU A 400 -11.33 14.70 5.65
N CYS A 401 -11.81 13.68 4.94
CA CYS A 401 -12.11 13.77 3.51
C CYS A 401 -13.05 14.95 3.19
N LEU A 402 -14.17 15.05 3.92
CA LEU A 402 -15.13 16.15 3.78
C LEU A 402 -14.50 17.52 4.10
N GLY A 403 -13.71 17.62 5.16
CA GLY A 403 -12.98 18.84 5.53
C GLY A 403 -11.98 19.30 4.47
N ILE A 404 -11.27 18.36 3.86
CA ILE A 404 -10.33 18.64 2.77
C ILE A 404 -11.05 19.24 1.55
N VAL A 405 -12.10 18.57 1.06
CA VAL A 405 -12.79 19.03 -0.17
C VAL A 405 -13.50 20.36 0.01
N GLN A 406 -14.04 20.64 1.22
CA GLN A 406 -14.59 21.94 1.58
C GLN A 406 -13.52 23.02 1.74
N GLY A 407 -12.41 22.67 2.41
CA GLY A 407 -11.28 23.58 2.65
C GLY A 407 -10.55 24.01 1.38
N ALA A 408 -10.68 23.24 0.30
CA ALA A 408 -10.08 23.53 -1.01
C ALA A 408 -10.90 24.51 -1.86
N VAL A 409 -12.13 24.84 -1.46
CA VAL A 409 -12.97 25.79 -2.20
C VAL A 409 -12.36 27.20 -2.12
N THR A 410 -12.25 27.84 -3.28
CA THR A 410 -11.80 29.24 -3.37
C THR A 410 -12.91 30.12 -2.80
N LYS A 411 -12.63 30.85 -1.70
CA LYS A 411 -13.58 31.84 -1.19
C LYS A 411 -13.75 32.90 -2.28
N GLN A 412 -14.99 33.11 -2.72
CA GLN A 412 -15.29 34.31 -3.52
C GLN A 412 -14.97 35.51 -2.66
N ALA A 413 -14.07 36.40 -3.17
CA ALA A 413 -13.69 37.64 -2.53
C ALA A 413 -14.84 38.65 -2.54
#